data_fcdc2a51b8f5c8c9fc5b7d9cd32c6634
#
_entry.id   fcdc2a51b8f5c8c9fc5b7d9cd32c6634
#
_cell.length_a   1.000
_cell.length_b   1.000
_cell.length_c   1.000
_cell.angle_alpha   90.00
_cell.angle_beta   90.00
_cell.angle_gamma   90.00
#
_symmetry.space_group_name_H-M   'P 1'
#
loop_
_entity.id
_entity.type
_entity.pdbx_description
1 polymer ?
#
loop_
_entity_poly.entity_id
_entity_poly.type
_entity_poly.pdbx_seq_one_letter_code
_entity_poly.pdbx_strand_id
1 'polypeptide(L)'
;VVQALLTIWFLLIGASVLTTYQHHFIDIPTGFALGWLCVWLWPFAEHGIHAPTAAWRAATAPARHRLALLYAGCALACAVAALAGGGAWLWLGWPALSLAIVAACYAGLGPAGFQKGANGRLRAAARWLLAPYLAGAWLNSRWWTRGVAAADVIIPGLLLGRLPWRSEREALGVTATVDL
;
A
#
# COMPACT_ATOMS: atom_id res chain seq x y z
N VAL A 1 6.73 -28.05 11.17
CA VAL A 1 7.63 -28.80 10.29
C VAL A 1 7.21 -28.64 8.83
N VAL A 2 5.98 -28.98 8.43
CA VAL A 2 5.52 -28.92 7.02
C VAL A 2 5.68 -27.52 6.43
N GLN A 3 5.29 -26.47 7.15
CA GLN A 3 5.39 -25.09 6.67
C GLN A 3 6.85 -24.67 6.44
N ALA A 4 7.77 -25.08 7.31
CA ALA A 4 9.20 -24.80 7.14
C ALA A 4 9.76 -25.53 5.89
N LEU A 5 9.38 -26.79 5.68
CA LEU A 5 9.78 -27.55 4.50
C LEU A 5 9.27 -26.92 3.20
N LEU A 6 8.01 -26.50 3.17
CA LEU A 6 7.44 -25.78 2.03
C LEU A 6 8.14 -24.45 1.79
N THR A 7 8.46 -23.69 2.82
CA THR A 7 9.20 -22.43 2.70
C THR A 7 10.59 -22.67 2.09
N ILE A 8 11.33 -23.65 2.60
CA ILE A 8 12.64 -24.02 2.07
C ILE A 8 12.52 -24.46 0.62
N TRP A 9 11.53 -25.28 0.30
CA TRP A 9 11.29 -25.75 -1.07
C TRP A 9 11.05 -24.60 -2.04
N PHE A 10 10.17 -23.65 -1.70
CA PHE A 10 9.91 -22.48 -2.53
C PHE A 10 11.12 -21.54 -2.64
N LEU A 11 11.93 -21.41 -1.59
CA LEU A 11 13.18 -20.64 -1.65
C LEU A 11 14.20 -21.31 -2.59
N LEU A 12 14.29 -22.65 -2.57
CA LEU A 12 15.16 -23.39 -3.51
C LEU A 12 14.69 -23.25 -4.95
N ILE A 13 13.37 -23.30 -5.21
CA ILE A 13 12.82 -23.03 -6.54
C ILE A 13 13.19 -21.61 -6.99
N GLY A 14 13.00 -20.60 -6.12
CA GLY A 14 13.38 -19.22 -6.42
C GLY A 14 14.88 -19.06 -6.72
N ALA A 15 15.73 -19.75 -5.96
CA ALA A 15 17.17 -19.75 -6.20
C ALA A 15 17.53 -20.45 -7.53
N SER A 16 16.84 -21.54 -7.88
CA SER A 16 17.10 -22.27 -9.13
C SER A 16 16.82 -21.44 -10.37
N VAL A 17 15.82 -20.55 -10.31
CA VAL A 17 15.50 -19.61 -11.40
C VAL A 17 16.70 -18.73 -11.75
N LEU A 18 17.46 -18.30 -10.76
CA LEU A 18 18.66 -17.47 -10.92
C LEU A 18 19.87 -18.29 -11.43
N THR A 19 20.02 -19.53 -10.96
CA THR A 19 21.20 -20.37 -11.26
C THR A 19 21.12 -21.07 -12.61
N THR A 20 19.91 -21.32 -13.10
CA THR A 20 19.72 -22.02 -14.40
C THR A 20 19.75 -21.08 -15.61
N TYR A 21 19.80 -19.75 -15.39
CA TYR A 21 19.79 -18.74 -16.46
C TYR A 21 18.63 -18.86 -17.47
N GLN A 22 17.57 -19.58 -17.11
CA GLN A 22 16.39 -19.79 -17.97
C GLN A 22 15.40 -18.64 -17.90
N HIS A 23 15.51 -17.80 -16.85
CA HIS A 23 14.62 -16.65 -16.59
C HIS A 23 15.45 -15.40 -16.32
N HIS A 24 14.88 -14.25 -16.65
CA HIS A 24 15.46 -12.96 -16.28
C HIS A 24 15.24 -12.66 -14.80
N PHE A 25 16.16 -11.94 -14.19
CA PHE A 25 16.04 -11.53 -12.77
C PHE A 25 14.70 -10.84 -12.47
N ILE A 26 14.14 -10.10 -13.44
CA ILE A 26 12.87 -9.38 -13.28
C ILE A 26 11.67 -10.32 -13.07
N ASP A 27 11.75 -11.58 -13.47
CA ASP A 27 10.67 -12.58 -13.31
C ASP A 27 10.39 -12.87 -11.83
N ILE A 28 11.41 -12.74 -10.97
CA ILE A 28 11.25 -12.94 -9.53
C ILE A 28 10.37 -11.86 -8.90
N PRO A 29 10.72 -10.54 -8.97
CA PRO A 29 9.88 -9.51 -8.39
C PRO A 29 8.50 -9.40 -9.04
N THR A 30 8.36 -9.67 -10.34
CA THR A 30 7.06 -9.67 -11.01
C THR A 30 6.20 -10.86 -10.59
N GLY A 31 6.78 -12.04 -10.42
CA GLY A 31 6.09 -13.21 -9.87
C GLY A 31 5.61 -12.97 -8.44
N PHE A 32 6.45 -12.36 -7.59
CA PHE A 32 6.04 -11.93 -6.26
C PHE A 32 4.90 -10.91 -6.30
N ALA A 33 4.98 -9.89 -7.14
CA ALA A 33 3.94 -8.88 -7.28
C ALA A 33 2.62 -9.51 -7.72
N LEU A 34 2.66 -10.43 -8.69
CA LEU A 34 1.49 -11.19 -9.14
C LEU A 34 0.91 -12.07 -8.03
N GLY A 35 1.76 -12.81 -7.32
CA GLY A 35 1.34 -13.62 -6.18
C GLY A 35 0.65 -12.79 -5.09
N TRP A 36 1.23 -11.66 -4.71
CA TRP A 36 0.60 -10.74 -3.76
C TRP A 36 -0.71 -10.14 -4.29
N LEU A 37 -0.78 -9.85 -5.60
CA LEU A 37 -2.02 -9.37 -6.22
C LEU A 37 -3.12 -10.43 -6.15
N CYS A 38 -2.80 -11.70 -6.41
CA CYS A 38 -3.74 -12.80 -6.24
C CYS A 38 -4.26 -12.91 -4.79
N VAL A 39 -3.37 -12.86 -3.80
CA VAL A 39 -3.76 -12.89 -2.37
C VAL A 39 -4.58 -11.67 -1.98
N TRP A 40 -4.34 -10.51 -2.61
CA TRP A 40 -5.11 -9.30 -2.39
C TRP A 40 -6.51 -9.41 -3.01
N LEU A 41 -6.63 -9.94 -4.23
CA LEU A 41 -7.92 -10.11 -4.93
C LEU A 41 -8.79 -11.19 -4.29
N TRP A 42 -8.17 -12.29 -3.82
CA TRP A 42 -8.83 -13.43 -3.17
C TRP A 42 -8.33 -13.60 -1.73
N PRO A 43 -8.73 -12.70 -0.82
CA PRO A 43 -8.34 -12.83 0.58
C PRO A 43 -8.97 -14.09 1.20
N PHE A 44 -8.15 -14.88 1.91
CA PHE A 44 -8.62 -16.06 2.61
C PHE A 44 -9.84 -15.76 3.51
N ALA A 45 -10.80 -16.63 3.46
CA ALA A 45 -12.22 -16.64 3.78
C ALA A 45 -12.82 -15.76 4.90
N GLU A 46 -12.07 -15.21 5.83
CA GLU A 46 -12.69 -14.53 6.98
C GLU A 46 -12.89 -13.01 6.79
N HIS A 47 -12.35 -12.42 5.73
CA HIS A 47 -12.34 -10.97 5.59
C HIS A 47 -12.40 -10.56 4.11
N GLY A 48 -13.49 -10.85 3.45
CA GLY A 48 -13.75 -10.39 2.08
C GLY A 48 -13.57 -8.86 1.94
N ILE A 49 -13.34 -8.40 0.73
CA ILE A 49 -13.43 -6.97 0.40
C ILE A 49 -14.90 -6.59 0.59
N HIS A 50 -15.23 -5.89 1.67
CA HIS A 50 -16.58 -5.41 1.88
C HIS A 50 -16.88 -4.27 0.92
N ALA A 51 -18.05 -4.34 0.30
CA ALA A 51 -18.52 -3.25 -0.56
C ALA A 51 -18.59 -1.95 0.25
N PRO A 52 -18.19 -0.80 -0.35
CA PRO A 52 -18.25 0.47 0.33
C PRO A 52 -19.69 0.81 0.72
N THR A 53 -19.85 1.45 1.89
CA THR A 53 -21.16 1.86 2.37
C THR A 53 -21.81 2.88 1.42
N ALA A 54 -23.14 2.95 1.42
CA ALA A 54 -23.89 3.93 0.63
C ALA A 54 -23.46 5.38 1.00
N ALA A 55 -23.24 5.65 2.29
CA ALA A 55 -22.75 6.95 2.77
C ALA A 55 -21.39 7.31 2.17
N TRP A 56 -20.43 6.37 2.13
CA TRP A 56 -19.13 6.62 1.51
C TRP A 56 -19.25 6.88 0.00
N ARG A 57 -20.16 6.19 -0.70
CA ARG A 57 -20.40 6.40 -2.13
C ARG A 57 -21.02 7.77 -2.44
N ALA A 58 -21.93 8.24 -1.59
CA ALA A 58 -22.68 9.48 -1.82
C ALA A 58 -21.90 10.74 -1.42
N ALA A 59 -21.25 10.74 -0.25
CA ALA A 59 -20.74 11.96 0.39
C ALA A 59 -19.56 12.63 -0.32
N THR A 60 -18.80 11.92 -1.18
CA THR A 60 -17.51 12.41 -1.73
C THR A 60 -17.32 12.18 -3.23
N ALA A 61 -18.39 11.93 -3.98
CA ALA A 61 -18.30 11.49 -5.38
C ALA A 61 -17.43 12.36 -6.30
N PRO A 62 -17.56 13.71 -6.38
CA PRO A 62 -16.78 14.51 -7.33
C PRO A 62 -15.30 14.56 -7.01
N ALA A 63 -14.95 14.79 -5.72
CA ALA A 63 -13.56 14.83 -5.28
C ALA A 63 -12.88 13.46 -5.44
N ARG A 64 -13.63 12.40 -5.15
CA ARG A 64 -13.16 11.02 -5.29
C ARG A 64 -12.83 10.66 -6.72
N HIS A 65 -13.66 11.04 -7.69
CA HIS A 65 -13.37 10.80 -9.12
C HIS A 65 -12.13 11.56 -9.60
N ARG A 66 -11.94 12.80 -9.16
CA ARG A 66 -10.71 13.54 -9.46
C ARG A 66 -9.46 12.84 -8.93
N LEU A 67 -9.52 12.34 -7.70
CA LEU A 67 -8.41 11.58 -7.12
C LEU A 67 -8.20 10.24 -7.83
N ALA A 68 -9.27 9.53 -8.18
CA ALA A 68 -9.17 8.31 -8.97
C ALA A 68 -8.46 8.54 -10.30
N LEU A 69 -8.83 9.60 -11.03
CA LEU A 69 -8.21 9.97 -12.30
C LEU A 69 -6.75 10.42 -12.13
N LEU A 70 -6.45 11.18 -11.07
CA LEU A 70 -5.08 11.59 -10.76
C LEU A 70 -4.18 10.38 -10.52
N TYR A 71 -4.60 9.47 -9.63
CA TYR A 71 -3.84 8.27 -9.34
C TYR A 71 -3.74 7.33 -10.54
N ALA A 72 -4.80 7.19 -11.35
CA ALA A 72 -4.76 6.43 -12.59
C ALA A 72 -3.78 7.02 -13.61
N GLY A 73 -3.77 8.34 -13.77
CA GLY A 73 -2.81 9.05 -14.62
C GLY A 73 -1.37 8.85 -14.17
N CYS A 74 -1.10 8.97 -12.86
CA CYS A 74 0.23 8.71 -12.31
C CYS A 74 0.64 7.23 -12.48
N ALA A 75 -0.29 6.29 -12.28
CA ALA A 75 -0.05 4.87 -12.51
C ALA A 75 0.33 4.60 -13.97
N LEU A 76 -0.42 5.18 -14.91
CA LEU A 76 -0.15 5.06 -16.35
C LEU A 76 1.21 5.66 -16.71
N ALA A 77 1.55 6.85 -16.18
CA ALA A 77 2.84 7.48 -16.42
C ALA A 77 4.00 6.59 -15.92
N CYS A 78 3.89 6.02 -14.73
CA CYS A 78 4.88 5.07 -14.21
C CYS A 78 4.98 3.81 -15.09
N ALA A 79 3.86 3.26 -15.55
CA ALA A 79 3.83 2.08 -16.40
C ALA A 79 4.48 2.37 -17.77
N VAL A 80 4.14 3.50 -18.39
CA VAL A 80 4.73 3.92 -19.66
C VAL A 80 6.24 4.12 -19.51
N ALA A 81 6.68 4.81 -18.45
CA ALA A 81 8.11 5.01 -18.19
C ALA A 81 8.84 3.68 -17.95
N ALA A 82 8.22 2.73 -17.24
CA ALA A 82 8.77 1.39 -17.04
C ALA A 82 8.99 0.66 -18.36
N LEU A 83 7.98 0.66 -19.22
CA LEU A 83 8.02 -0.05 -20.51
C LEU A 83 8.95 0.63 -21.52
N ALA A 84 8.93 1.96 -21.59
CA ALA A 84 9.75 2.72 -22.53
C ALA A 84 11.25 2.71 -22.15
N GLY A 85 11.55 2.77 -20.83
CA GLY A 85 12.93 2.80 -20.33
C GLY A 85 13.60 1.42 -20.28
N GLY A 86 12.83 0.37 -20.05
CA GLY A 86 13.36 -0.99 -19.86
C GLY A 86 14.35 -1.11 -18.70
N GLY A 87 15.02 -2.23 -18.53
CA GLY A 87 16.05 -2.41 -17.51
C GLY A 87 15.63 -1.98 -16.12
N ALA A 88 16.38 -1.07 -15.48
CA ALA A 88 16.08 -0.57 -14.15
C ALA A 88 14.75 0.19 -14.05
N TRP A 89 14.26 0.77 -15.15
CA TRP A 89 12.98 1.46 -15.16
C TRP A 89 11.79 0.53 -14.91
N LEU A 90 11.93 -0.78 -15.17
CA LEU A 90 10.89 -1.76 -14.89
C LEU A 90 10.47 -1.78 -13.41
N TRP A 91 11.32 -1.31 -12.49
CA TRP A 91 10.95 -1.16 -11.08
C TRP A 91 9.83 -0.15 -10.85
N LEU A 92 9.57 0.77 -11.80
CA LEU A 92 8.40 1.65 -11.77
C LEU A 92 7.07 0.91 -11.93
N GLY A 93 7.10 -0.35 -12.34
CA GLY A 93 5.93 -1.22 -12.36
C GLY A 93 5.31 -1.41 -10.97
N TRP A 94 6.11 -1.40 -9.90
CA TRP A 94 5.60 -1.50 -8.53
C TRP A 94 4.82 -0.25 -8.10
N PRO A 95 5.36 0.99 -8.17
CA PRO A 95 4.54 2.17 -7.93
C PRO A 95 3.37 2.30 -8.91
N ALA A 96 3.50 1.89 -10.16
CA ALA A 96 2.38 1.88 -11.11
C ALA A 96 1.22 1.01 -10.60
N LEU A 97 1.49 -0.22 -10.19
CA LEU A 97 0.50 -1.14 -9.62
C LEU A 97 -0.10 -0.59 -8.32
N SER A 98 0.74 -0.05 -7.44
CA SER A 98 0.32 0.56 -6.18
C SER A 98 -0.68 1.69 -6.40
N LEU A 99 -0.36 2.62 -7.31
CA LEU A 99 -1.22 3.76 -7.65
C LEU A 99 -2.50 3.32 -8.38
N ALA A 100 -2.44 2.27 -9.21
CA ALA A 100 -3.62 1.70 -9.86
C ALA A 100 -4.61 1.11 -8.83
N ILE A 101 -4.10 0.42 -7.81
CA ILE A 101 -4.94 -0.08 -6.70
C ILE A 101 -5.58 1.09 -5.95
N VAL A 102 -4.83 2.14 -5.64
CA VAL A 102 -5.38 3.35 -4.99
C VAL A 102 -6.42 4.03 -5.86
N ALA A 103 -6.18 4.14 -7.17
CA ALA A 103 -7.17 4.66 -8.12
C ALA A 103 -8.47 3.83 -8.10
N ALA A 104 -8.37 2.49 -8.09
CA ALA A 104 -9.51 1.60 -7.98
C ALA A 104 -10.26 1.76 -6.64
N CYS A 105 -9.53 2.00 -5.53
CA CYS A 105 -10.15 2.32 -4.25
C CYS A 105 -10.99 3.60 -4.34
N TYR A 106 -10.45 4.65 -4.94
CA TYR A 106 -11.18 5.90 -5.15
C TYR A 106 -12.31 5.77 -6.18
N ALA A 107 -12.15 4.94 -7.20
CA ALA A 107 -13.17 4.73 -8.22
C ALA A 107 -14.41 3.98 -7.69
N GLY A 108 -14.23 2.99 -6.80
CA GLY A 108 -15.37 2.20 -6.34
C GLY A 108 -15.10 1.17 -5.25
N LEU A 109 -13.87 0.66 -5.10
CA LEU A 109 -13.55 -0.34 -4.06
C LEU A 109 -13.64 0.22 -2.64
N GLY A 110 -13.43 1.52 -2.48
CA GLY A 110 -13.49 2.20 -1.19
C GLY A 110 -12.35 1.82 -0.24
N PRO A 111 -12.53 2.14 1.07
CA PRO A 111 -11.51 1.86 2.09
C PRO A 111 -11.19 0.37 2.24
N ALA A 112 -12.13 -0.50 1.88
CA ALA A 112 -11.96 -1.94 1.96
C ALA A 112 -10.80 -2.45 1.08
N GLY A 113 -10.45 -1.76 -0.01
CA GLY A 113 -9.31 -2.09 -0.86
C GLY A 113 -7.96 -2.00 -0.11
N PHE A 114 -7.86 -1.23 0.95
CA PHE A 114 -6.68 -1.19 1.82
C PHE A 114 -6.56 -2.41 2.74
N GLN A 115 -7.63 -3.20 2.89
CA GLN A 115 -7.66 -4.41 3.71
C GLN A 115 -7.12 -4.19 5.14
N LYS A 116 -7.54 -3.10 5.77
CA LYS A 116 -7.18 -2.78 7.15
C LYS A 116 -7.97 -3.67 8.11
N GLY A 117 -7.28 -4.41 8.94
CA GLY A 117 -7.90 -5.28 9.95
C GLY A 117 -8.43 -4.48 11.15
N ALA A 118 -9.20 -5.15 12.02
CA ALA A 118 -9.74 -4.56 13.25
C ALA A 118 -8.64 -4.03 14.21
N ASN A 119 -7.42 -4.56 14.09
CA ASN A 119 -6.25 -4.11 14.84
C ASN A 119 -5.56 -2.87 14.22
N GLY A 120 -6.15 -2.26 13.20
CA GLY A 120 -5.59 -1.11 12.47
C GLY A 120 -4.44 -1.44 11.51
N ARG A 121 -4.01 -2.70 11.39
CA ARG A 121 -2.89 -3.08 10.52
C ARG A 121 -3.39 -3.51 9.16
N LEU A 122 -2.66 -3.11 8.12
CA LEU A 122 -2.86 -3.60 6.77
C LEU A 122 -2.44 -5.07 6.69
N ARG A 123 -3.17 -5.85 5.92
CA ARG A 123 -2.77 -7.24 5.59
C ARG A 123 -1.46 -7.23 4.82
N ALA A 124 -0.74 -8.34 4.88
CA ALA A 124 0.57 -8.46 4.25
C ALA A 124 0.53 -8.12 2.76
N ALA A 125 -0.43 -8.65 2.00
CA ALA A 125 -0.60 -8.37 0.59
C ALA A 125 -0.83 -6.88 0.32
N ALA A 126 -1.80 -6.26 1.00
CA ALA A 126 -2.08 -4.82 0.86
C ALA A 126 -0.86 -3.97 1.24
N ARG A 127 -0.17 -4.31 2.33
CA ARG A 127 1.03 -3.58 2.78
C ARG A 127 2.15 -3.61 1.74
N TRP A 128 2.42 -4.76 1.11
CA TRP A 128 3.44 -4.89 0.10
C TRP A 128 3.06 -4.20 -1.22
N LEU A 129 1.84 -4.43 -1.70
CA LEU A 129 1.36 -3.83 -2.94
C LEU A 129 1.26 -2.31 -2.83
N LEU A 130 0.81 -1.78 -1.68
CA LEU A 130 0.65 -0.35 -1.45
C LEU A 130 1.89 0.33 -0.87
N ALA A 131 3.01 -0.40 -0.65
CA ALA A 131 4.20 0.17 -0.03
C ALA A 131 4.72 1.45 -0.72
N PRO A 132 4.80 1.54 -2.07
CA PRO A 132 5.21 2.78 -2.74
C PRO A 132 4.26 3.95 -2.46
N TYR A 133 2.96 3.72 -2.48
CA TYR A 133 1.96 4.73 -2.14
C TYR A 133 2.07 5.17 -0.67
N LEU A 134 2.18 4.21 0.26
CA LEU A 134 2.31 4.50 1.69
C LEU A 134 3.57 5.30 1.99
N ALA A 135 4.70 4.95 1.36
CA ALA A 135 5.94 5.71 1.47
C ALA A 135 5.78 7.13 0.93
N GLY A 136 5.15 7.29 -0.24
CA GLY A 136 4.86 8.59 -0.83
C GLY A 136 3.93 9.44 0.03
N ALA A 137 2.87 8.87 0.56
CA ALA A 137 1.93 9.54 1.46
C ALA A 137 2.61 9.98 2.75
N TRP A 138 3.47 9.12 3.32
CA TRP A 138 4.22 9.44 4.52
C TRP A 138 5.24 10.57 4.26
N LEU A 139 6.01 10.51 3.16
CA LEU A 139 6.95 11.57 2.76
C LEU A 139 6.22 12.90 2.53
N ASN A 140 5.09 12.86 1.82
CA ASN A 140 4.26 14.02 1.56
C ASN A 140 3.76 14.66 2.87
N SER A 141 3.24 13.85 3.79
CA SER A 141 2.82 14.33 5.11
C SER A 141 3.98 15.03 5.85
N ARG A 142 5.17 14.41 5.87
CA ARG A 142 6.35 14.97 6.53
C ARG A 142 6.86 16.25 5.87
N TRP A 143 6.83 16.30 4.55
CA TRP A 143 7.24 17.48 3.80
C TRP A 143 6.36 18.69 4.14
N TRP A 144 5.06 18.53 4.12
CA TRP A 144 4.12 19.62 4.36
C TRP A 144 4.06 20.04 5.84
N THR A 145 4.33 19.13 6.77
CA THR A 145 4.27 19.40 8.21
C THR A 145 5.64 19.66 8.86
N ARG A 146 6.70 19.83 8.07
CA ARG A 146 8.08 19.98 8.60
C ARG A 146 8.28 21.23 9.46
N GLY A 147 7.48 22.28 9.26
CA GLY A 147 7.54 23.54 10.00
C GLY A 147 6.46 23.69 11.08
N VAL A 148 5.69 22.65 11.36
CA VAL A 148 4.53 22.69 12.27
C VAL A 148 4.74 21.66 13.39
N ALA A 149 4.11 21.89 14.54
CA ALA A 149 4.09 20.93 15.64
C ALA A 149 3.58 19.56 15.16
N ALA A 150 4.07 18.49 15.79
CA ALA A 150 3.68 17.13 15.42
C ALA A 150 2.20 16.85 15.69
N ALA A 151 1.63 17.50 16.71
CA ALA A 151 0.23 17.42 17.07
C ALA A 151 -0.20 18.66 17.86
N ASP A 152 -1.47 18.99 17.77
CA ASP A 152 -2.14 20.04 18.52
C ASP A 152 -3.12 19.43 19.52
N VAL A 153 -3.27 20.07 20.67
CA VAL A 153 -4.23 19.67 21.72
C VAL A 153 -5.62 20.17 21.31
N ILE A 154 -6.55 19.27 21.09
CA ILE A 154 -7.95 19.62 20.78
C ILE A 154 -8.74 19.75 22.07
N ILE A 155 -8.60 18.79 22.97
CA ILE A 155 -9.15 18.78 24.32
C ILE A 155 -8.14 18.05 25.23
N PRO A 156 -8.21 18.23 26.57
CA PRO A 156 -7.37 17.47 27.49
C PRO A 156 -7.43 15.96 27.21
N GLY A 157 -6.29 15.36 26.93
CA GLY A 157 -6.17 13.93 26.62
C GLY A 157 -6.39 13.54 25.15
N LEU A 158 -6.75 14.49 24.24
CA LEU A 158 -6.91 14.22 22.81
C LEU A 158 -6.02 15.15 21.99
N LEU A 159 -5.11 14.54 21.23
CA LEU A 159 -4.23 15.23 20.31
C LEU A 159 -4.65 14.90 18.86
N LEU A 160 -4.60 15.88 17.99
CA LEU A 160 -4.77 15.72 16.55
C LEU A 160 -3.49 16.17 15.84
N GLY A 161 -2.95 15.32 14.99
CA GLY A 161 -1.72 15.65 14.29
C GLY A 161 -1.33 14.65 13.22
N ARG A 162 -0.10 14.79 12.71
CA ARG A 162 0.48 13.80 11.79
C ARG A 162 0.77 12.49 12.52
N LEU A 163 0.92 11.39 11.76
CA LEU A 163 1.38 10.12 12.32
C LEU A 163 2.77 10.33 12.97
N PRO A 164 2.88 10.21 14.32
CA PRO A 164 4.11 10.57 15.02
C PRO A 164 5.20 9.52 14.87
N TRP A 165 6.47 9.95 14.89
CA TRP A 165 7.59 9.07 15.15
C TRP A 165 7.50 8.50 16.57
N ARG A 166 8.23 7.41 16.80
CA ARG A 166 8.31 6.83 18.15
C ARG A 166 8.77 7.86 19.18
N SER A 167 9.82 8.64 18.87
CA SER A 167 10.34 9.70 19.72
C SER A 167 9.33 10.86 19.94
N GLU A 168 8.60 11.25 18.89
CA GLU A 168 7.54 12.27 19.01
C GLU A 168 6.39 11.77 19.90
N ARG A 169 6.02 10.50 19.77
CA ARG A 169 4.97 9.87 20.58
C ARG A 169 5.37 9.81 22.07
N GLU A 170 6.61 9.43 22.34
CA GLU A 170 7.17 9.41 23.69
C GLU A 170 7.23 10.81 24.29
N ALA A 171 7.69 11.81 23.53
CA ALA A 171 7.74 13.21 23.95
C ALA A 171 6.35 13.82 24.20
N LEU A 172 5.33 13.42 23.44
CA LEU A 172 3.94 13.86 23.60
C LEU A 172 3.17 13.09 24.68
N GLY A 173 3.75 12.06 25.28
CA GLY A 173 3.10 11.21 26.28
C GLY A 173 1.89 10.43 25.74
N VAL A 174 1.87 10.13 24.43
CA VAL A 174 0.73 9.48 23.76
C VAL A 174 0.71 7.99 24.08
N THR A 175 -0.36 7.52 24.70
CA THR A 175 -0.55 6.10 25.07
C THR A 175 -1.18 5.28 23.96
N ALA A 176 -2.05 5.90 23.15
CA ALA A 176 -2.71 5.24 22.01
C ALA A 176 -2.73 6.16 20.78
N THR A 177 -2.66 5.57 19.60
CA THR A 177 -2.76 6.30 18.33
C THR A 177 -3.85 5.64 17.49
N VAL A 178 -4.79 6.46 17.00
CA VAL A 178 -5.83 6.04 16.06
C VAL A 178 -5.53 6.68 14.72
N ASP A 179 -5.45 5.86 13.68
CA ASP A 179 -5.30 6.28 12.28
C ASP A 179 -6.69 6.32 11.65
N LEU A 180 -7.10 7.49 11.19
CA LEU A 180 -8.42 7.78 10.62
C LEU A 180 -8.48 7.59 9.11
#